data_ce62a14d777132ba0ce27f6cb5a0ad14
#
_entry.id   ce62a14d777132ba0ce27f6cb5a0ad14
#
_cell.length_a   1.000
_cell.length_b   1.000
_cell.length_c   1.000
_cell.angle_alpha   90.00
_cell.angle_beta   90.00
_cell.angle_gamma   90.00
#
_symmetry.space_group_name_H-M   'P 1'
#
loop_
_entity.id
_entity.type
_entity.pdbx_description
1 polymer ?
#
loop_
_entity_poly.entity_id
_entity_poly.type
_entity_poly.pdbx_seq_one_letter_code
_entity_poly.pdbx_strand_id
1 'polypeptide(L)'
;PDANYYKNKVVIDSWNNIGKYVDVKDAFFIFDEQRVVGYGAWTKAFLKIVKSNDWLLLSATPGDTWQDYIPVFIANGFYRNKTDFVDQHVIYDWRAKYPKVDGYRNTGRLIRLRDRILVNMDFKRQTVSHHEDIRVSYDISRYKDIMRTRWNPWEDRPIETAAELCMALRRVTNSDES
;
A
#
# COMPACT_ATOMS: atom_id res chain seq x y z
N PRO A 1 22.58 -11.43 -0.91
CA PRO A 1 23.67 -11.35 -1.87
C PRO A 1 24.08 -9.90 -2.01
N ASP A 2 25.39 -9.65 -1.87
CA ASP A 2 25.92 -8.30 -1.96
C ASP A 2 25.70 -7.77 -3.38
N ALA A 3 24.99 -6.64 -3.52
CA ALA A 3 24.74 -5.99 -4.81
C ALA A 3 26.06 -5.68 -5.56
N ASN A 4 27.18 -5.57 -4.84
CA ASN A 4 28.50 -5.41 -5.42
C ASN A 4 28.99 -6.64 -6.21
N TYR A 5 28.51 -7.85 -5.91
CA TYR A 5 28.89 -9.04 -6.66
C TYR A 5 28.35 -9.03 -8.10
N TYR A 6 27.21 -8.35 -8.32
CA TYR A 6 26.56 -8.24 -9.62
C TYR A 6 26.69 -6.86 -10.28
N LYS A 7 27.73 -6.11 -9.93
CA LYS A 7 27.96 -4.69 -10.19
C LYS A 7 27.63 -4.17 -11.61
N ASN A 8 27.58 -5.04 -12.60
CA ASN A 8 27.25 -4.69 -14.00
C ASN A 8 25.97 -5.39 -14.51
N LYS A 9 25.23 -6.12 -13.66
CA LYS A 9 24.09 -6.95 -14.09
C LYS A 9 22.81 -6.66 -13.31
N VAL A 10 22.90 -5.98 -12.17
CA VAL A 10 21.74 -5.70 -11.31
C VAL A 10 21.63 -4.20 -11.10
N VAL A 11 20.48 -3.64 -11.39
CA VAL A 11 20.11 -2.25 -11.09
C VAL A 11 19.15 -2.27 -9.91
N ILE A 12 19.48 -1.55 -8.84
CA ILE A 12 18.61 -1.38 -7.66
C ILE A 12 18.15 0.06 -7.65
N ASP A 13 16.83 0.26 -7.60
CA ASP A 13 16.24 1.60 -7.57
C ASP A 13 14.94 1.61 -6.74
N SER A 14 14.48 2.79 -6.38
CA SER A 14 13.27 3.01 -5.61
C SER A 14 12.01 2.90 -6.49
N TRP A 15 10.89 2.48 -5.89
CA TRP A 15 9.56 2.52 -6.51
C TRP A 15 9.18 3.89 -7.08
N ASN A 16 9.67 4.98 -6.49
CA ASN A 16 9.44 6.34 -7.00
C ASN A 16 9.99 6.54 -8.41
N ASN A 17 10.96 5.75 -8.80
CA ASN A 17 11.64 5.81 -10.09
C ASN A 17 11.12 4.80 -11.11
N ILE A 18 10.09 4.01 -10.80
CA ILE A 18 9.57 2.94 -11.67
C ILE A 18 9.25 3.44 -13.09
N GLY A 19 8.84 4.69 -13.23
CA GLY A 19 8.55 5.30 -14.53
C GLY A 19 9.73 5.33 -15.51
N LYS A 20 10.97 5.28 -15.04
CA LYS A 20 12.18 5.25 -15.87
C LYS A 20 12.35 3.95 -16.64
N TYR A 21 11.68 2.88 -16.19
CA TYR A 21 11.88 1.51 -16.68
C TYR A 21 10.76 1.02 -17.59
N VAL A 22 9.78 1.88 -17.95
CA VAL A 22 8.60 1.48 -18.72
C VAL A 22 8.89 1.03 -20.15
N ASP A 23 10.05 1.41 -20.69
CA ASP A 23 10.50 1.06 -22.05
C ASP A 23 11.55 -0.05 -22.06
N VAL A 24 11.96 -0.56 -20.89
CA VAL A 24 12.87 -1.70 -20.77
C VAL A 24 12.17 -2.96 -21.26
N LYS A 25 12.90 -3.82 -21.97
CA LYS A 25 12.43 -5.10 -22.51
C LYS A 25 13.45 -6.21 -22.23
N ASP A 26 12.95 -7.43 -22.24
CA ASP A 26 13.75 -8.65 -22.12
C ASP A 26 14.62 -8.67 -20.83
N ALA A 27 14.09 -8.12 -19.75
CA ALA A 27 14.72 -8.08 -18.43
C ALA A 27 13.88 -8.87 -17.41
N PHE A 28 14.50 -9.18 -16.26
CA PHE A 28 13.80 -9.75 -15.11
C PHE A 28 13.67 -8.70 -14.02
N PHE A 29 12.46 -8.42 -13.59
CA PHE A 29 12.15 -7.44 -12.55
C PHE A 29 11.80 -8.13 -11.23
N ILE A 30 12.41 -7.72 -10.14
CA ILE A 30 12.01 -8.07 -8.78
C ILE A 30 11.42 -6.82 -8.15
N PHE A 31 10.11 -6.84 -7.91
CA PHE A 31 9.38 -5.77 -7.22
C PHE A 31 9.30 -6.13 -5.74
N ASP A 32 10.19 -5.55 -4.95
CA ASP A 32 10.23 -5.76 -3.52
C ASP A 32 9.22 -4.84 -2.83
N GLU A 33 8.49 -5.41 -1.88
CA GLU A 33 7.42 -4.74 -1.15
C GLU A 33 6.32 -4.16 -2.04
N GLN A 34 5.27 -4.94 -2.29
CA GLN A 34 4.17 -4.56 -3.19
C GLN A 34 3.61 -3.16 -2.90
N ARG A 35 3.63 -2.31 -3.93
CA ARG A 35 3.07 -0.95 -3.92
C ARG A 35 1.99 -0.75 -4.99
N VAL A 36 1.66 -1.80 -5.73
CA VAL A 36 0.70 -1.74 -6.86
C VAL A 36 -0.73 -2.01 -6.41
N VAL A 37 -1.14 -1.39 -5.33
CA VAL A 37 -2.53 -1.36 -4.87
C VAL A 37 -3.22 -0.11 -5.46
N GLY A 38 -4.45 -0.26 -5.91
CA GLY A 38 -5.15 0.85 -6.59
C GLY A 38 -4.74 1.02 -8.06
N TYR A 39 -4.88 2.23 -8.61
CA TYR A 39 -4.68 2.50 -10.05
C TYR A 39 -3.89 3.80 -10.32
N GLY A 40 -2.90 4.07 -9.46
CA GLY A 40 -2.01 5.23 -9.55
C GLY A 40 -0.92 5.11 -10.62
N ALA A 41 0.00 6.08 -10.61
CA ALA A 41 1.11 6.14 -11.58
C ALA A 41 2.00 4.89 -11.52
N TRP A 42 2.29 4.39 -10.33
CA TRP A 42 3.11 3.19 -10.14
C TRP A 42 2.48 1.94 -10.74
N THR A 43 1.18 1.75 -10.54
CA THR A 43 0.45 0.63 -11.13
C THR A 43 0.45 0.70 -12.66
N LYS A 44 0.29 1.89 -13.22
CA LYS A 44 0.35 2.08 -14.69
C LYS A 44 1.73 1.77 -15.25
N ALA A 45 2.80 2.19 -14.57
CA ALA A 45 4.16 1.87 -14.94
C ALA A 45 4.45 0.36 -14.82
N PHE A 46 4.09 -0.25 -13.68
CA PHE A 46 4.17 -1.69 -13.47
C PHE A 46 3.50 -2.47 -14.62
N LEU A 47 2.25 -2.16 -14.95
CA LEU A 47 1.51 -2.84 -16.02
C LEU A 47 2.13 -2.66 -17.41
N LYS A 48 2.90 -1.59 -17.65
CA LYS A 48 3.69 -1.44 -18.89
C LYS A 48 4.92 -2.33 -18.89
N ILE A 49 5.67 -2.33 -17.78
CA ILE A 49 6.90 -3.10 -17.62
C ILE A 49 6.64 -4.60 -17.78
N VAL A 50 5.64 -5.14 -17.10
CA VAL A 50 5.36 -6.59 -17.08
C VAL A 50 4.86 -7.16 -18.40
N LYS A 51 4.52 -6.32 -19.39
CA LYS A 51 4.11 -6.76 -20.73
C LYS A 51 5.26 -7.33 -21.57
N SER A 52 6.49 -6.91 -21.31
CA SER A 52 7.65 -7.22 -22.13
C SER A 52 8.82 -7.74 -21.29
N ASN A 53 8.57 -8.07 -20.04
CA ASN A 53 9.59 -8.51 -19.11
C ASN A 53 9.05 -9.63 -18.20
N ASP A 54 9.95 -10.50 -17.76
CA ASP A 54 9.67 -11.43 -16.67
C ASP A 54 9.69 -10.69 -15.34
N TRP A 55 8.90 -11.14 -14.38
CA TRP A 55 8.80 -10.43 -13.11
C TRP A 55 8.42 -11.31 -11.94
N LEU A 56 8.84 -10.85 -10.76
CA LEU A 56 8.47 -11.39 -9.46
C LEU A 56 8.04 -10.22 -8.55
N LEU A 57 6.94 -10.39 -7.84
CA LEU A 57 6.45 -9.42 -6.86
C LEU A 57 6.53 -10.03 -5.47
N LEU A 58 7.25 -9.38 -4.56
CA LEU A 58 7.39 -9.77 -3.17
C LEU A 58 6.50 -8.92 -2.28
N SER A 59 5.81 -9.53 -1.34
CA SER A 59 5.00 -8.82 -0.35
C SER A 59 4.71 -9.70 0.87
N ALA A 60 4.77 -9.09 2.05
CA ALA A 60 4.24 -9.71 3.27
C ALA A 60 2.70 -9.56 3.37
N THR A 61 2.13 -8.55 2.68
CA THR A 61 0.71 -8.21 2.69
C THR A 61 0.23 -7.99 1.26
N PRO A 62 -0.06 -9.06 0.50
CA PRO A 62 -0.36 -8.95 -0.93
C PRO A 62 -1.66 -8.23 -1.25
N GLY A 63 -2.56 -8.05 -0.29
CA GLY A 63 -3.80 -7.27 -0.42
C GLY A 63 -4.83 -7.66 0.62
N ASP A 64 -5.56 -6.67 1.12
CA ASP A 64 -6.64 -6.85 2.11
C ASP A 64 -7.99 -7.08 1.43
N THR A 65 -8.14 -6.55 0.22
CA THR A 65 -9.37 -6.65 -0.58
C THR A 65 -9.09 -7.24 -1.96
N TRP A 66 -10.12 -7.78 -2.61
CA TRP A 66 -9.97 -8.29 -3.98
C TRP A 66 -9.58 -7.19 -4.99
N GLN A 67 -9.89 -5.93 -4.71
CA GLN A 67 -9.48 -4.82 -5.56
C GLN A 67 -7.96 -4.61 -5.56
N ASP A 68 -7.27 -4.97 -4.49
CA ASP A 68 -5.82 -4.83 -4.38
C ASP A 68 -5.09 -5.81 -5.32
N TYR A 69 -5.73 -6.91 -5.67
CA TYR A 69 -5.19 -7.90 -6.61
C TYR A 69 -5.41 -7.53 -8.09
N ILE A 70 -6.23 -6.51 -8.40
CA ILE A 70 -6.55 -6.17 -9.81
C ILE A 70 -5.30 -5.97 -10.67
N PRO A 71 -4.27 -5.20 -10.25
CA PRO A 71 -3.09 -5.01 -11.09
C PRO A 71 -2.36 -6.32 -11.37
N VAL A 72 -2.22 -7.18 -10.38
CA VAL A 72 -1.55 -8.47 -10.51
C VAL A 72 -2.36 -9.43 -11.38
N PHE A 73 -3.68 -9.43 -11.25
CA PHE A 73 -4.56 -10.23 -12.12
C PHE A 73 -4.52 -9.79 -13.58
N ILE A 74 -4.42 -8.46 -13.83
CA ILE A 74 -4.25 -7.93 -15.18
C ILE A 74 -2.86 -8.30 -15.73
N ALA A 75 -1.81 -8.18 -14.92
CA ALA A 75 -0.45 -8.54 -15.30
C ALA A 75 -0.32 -10.02 -15.69
N ASN A 76 -1.11 -10.90 -15.05
CA ASN A 76 -1.18 -12.33 -15.38
C ASN A 76 -2.19 -12.66 -16.51
N GLY A 77 -2.80 -11.65 -17.12
CA GLY A 77 -3.73 -11.84 -18.24
C GLY A 77 -5.10 -12.41 -17.86
N PHE A 78 -5.47 -12.42 -16.57
CA PHE A 78 -6.78 -12.94 -16.14
C PHE A 78 -7.92 -11.98 -16.46
N TYR A 79 -7.62 -10.69 -16.53
CA TYR A 79 -8.55 -9.63 -16.91
C TYR A 79 -7.87 -8.65 -17.86
N ARG A 80 -8.64 -8.08 -18.79
CA ARG A 80 -8.13 -7.11 -19.75
C ARG A 80 -7.76 -5.77 -19.10
N ASN A 81 -8.56 -5.35 -18.14
CA ASN A 81 -8.42 -4.09 -17.43
C ASN A 81 -9.24 -4.08 -16.13
N LYS A 82 -9.17 -2.96 -15.37
CA LYS A 82 -9.93 -2.78 -14.12
C LYS A 82 -11.44 -2.92 -14.32
N THR A 83 -11.99 -2.34 -15.40
CA THR A 83 -13.43 -2.38 -15.67
C THR A 83 -13.91 -3.81 -15.87
N ASP A 84 -13.17 -4.60 -16.63
CA ASP A 84 -13.45 -6.02 -16.86
C ASP A 84 -13.54 -6.83 -15.55
N PHE A 85 -12.66 -6.56 -14.58
CA PHE A 85 -12.73 -7.14 -13.25
C PHE A 85 -13.95 -6.65 -12.46
N VAL A 86 -14.18 -5.34 -12.46
CA VAL A 86 -15.25 -4.69 -11.70
C VAL A 86 -16.61 -5.21 -12.15
N ASP A 87 -16.85 -5.28 -13.46
CA ASP A 87 -18.12 -5.73 -14.05
C ASP A 87 -18.43 -7.20 -13.69
N GLN A 88 -17.38 -8.03 -13.59
CA GLN A 88 -17.53 -9.44 -13.27
C GLN A 88 -17.69 -9.72 -11.78
N HIS A 89 -17.11 -8.89 -10.91
CA HIS A 89 -16.94 -9.26 -9.50
C HIS A 89 -17.44 -8.26 -8.49
N VAL A 90 -17.43 -6.96 -8.75
CA VAL A 90 -17.72 -5.96 -7.70
C VAL A 90 -19.22 -5.72 -7.60
N ILE A 91 -19.72 -5.70 -6.38
CA ILE A 91 -21.06 -5.28 -6.02
C ILE A 91 -20.94 -3.94 -5.31
N TYR A 92 -21.59 -2.92 -5.84
CA TYR A 92 -21.62 -1.60 -5.21
C TYR A 92 -22.89 -1.43 -4.37
N ASP A 93 -22.74 -0.73 -3.24
CA ASP A 93 -23.89 -0.27 -2.45
C ASP A 93 -24.61 0.86 -3.21
N TRP A 94 -25.79 0.54 -3.72
CA TRP A 94 -26.62 1.47 -4.48
C TRP A 94 -27.19 2.62 -3.62
N ARG A 95 -27.18 2.49 -2.28
CA ARG A 95 -27.62 3.53 -1.34
C ARG A 95 -26.55 4.55 -1.03
N ALA A 96 -25.30 4.24 -1.30
CA ALA A 96 -24.18 5.11 -1.00
C ALA A 96 -24.13 6.29 -1.97
N LYS A 97 -23.88 7.49 -1.44
CA LYS A 97 -23.73 8.72 -2.25
C LYS A 97 -22.54 8.65 -3.23
N TYR A 98 -21.52 7.87 -2.89
CA TYR A 98 -20.33 7.62 -3.70
C TYR A 98 -20.16 6.11 -3.91
N PRO A 99 -19.49 5.67 -5.00
CA PRO A 99 -19.23 4.27 -5.23
C PRO A 99 -18.56 3.61 -4.04
N LYS A 100 -19.31 2.78 -3.30
CA LYS A 100 -18.84 2.02 -2.16
C LYS A 100 -19.02 0.54 -2.46
N VAL A 101 -17.96 -0.23 -2.31
CA VAL A 101 -18.03 -1.68 -2.48
C VAL A 101 -18.80 -2.28 -1.31
N ASP A 102 -19.85 -3.01 -1.62
CA ASP A 102 -20.67 -3.77 -0.68
C ASP A 102 -20.21 -5.22 -0.58
N GLY A 103 -19.73 -5.78 -1.70
CA GLY A 103 -19.26 -7.15 -1.74
C GLY A 103 -18.69 -7.57 -3.09
N TYR A 104 -18.46 -8.87 -3.23
CA TYR A 104 -17.91 -9.47 -4.45
C TYR A 104 -18.68 -10.70 -4.88
N ARG A 105 -18.89 -10.82 -6.20
CA ARG A 105 -19.44 -12.01 -6.86
C ARG A 105 -18.35 -12.98 -7.28
N ASN A 106 -18.70 -14.25 -7.41
CA ASN A 106 -17.81 -15.28 -7.94
C ASN A 106 -16.46 -15.38 -7.17
N THR A 107 -16.49 -15.21 -5.85
CA THR A 107 -15.29 -15.21 -4.99
C THR A 107 -14.50 -16.51 -5.09
N GLY A 108 -15.15 -17.65 -5.30
CA GLY A 108 -14.46 -18.92 -5.54
C GLY A 108 -13.56 -18.92 -6.79
N ARG A 109 -13.90 -18.12 -7.83
CA ARG A 109 -13.01 -17.90 -8.98
C ARG A 109 -11.82 -17.06 -8.57
N LEU A 110 -12.02 -15.99 -7.82
CA LEU A 110 -10.96 -15.10 -7.35
C LEU A 110 -9.96 -15.84 -6.48
N ILE A 111 -10.43 -16.70 -5.58
CA ILE A 111 -9.57 -17.56 -4.75
C ILE A 111 -8.69 -18.44 -5.63
N ARG A 112 -9.28 -19.17 -6.59
CA ARG A 112 -8.50 -20.03 -7.51
C ARG A 112 -7.47 -19.27 -8.34
N LEU A 113 -7.80 -18.05 -8.79
CA LEU A 113 -6.86 -17.21 -9.56
C LEU A 113 -5.71 -16.73 -8.68
N ARG A 114 -6.00 -16.30 -7.46
CA ARG A 114 -4.98 -15.93 -6.47
C ARG A 114 -4.03 -17.11 -6.19
N ASP A 115 -4.60 -18.27 -5.89
CA ASP A 115 -3.82 -19.45 -5.50
C ASP A 115 -2.93 -20.01 -6.64
N ARG A 116 -3.22 -19.63 -7.90
CA ARG A 116 -2.35 -19.94 -9.05
C ARG A 116 -1.09 -19.10 -9.13
N ILE A 117 -1.11 -17.90 -8.56
CA ILE A 117 -0.04 -16.91 -8.72
C ILE A 117 0.67 -16.60 -7.39
N LEU A 118 0.01 -16.88 -6.26
CA LEU A 118 0.54 -16.61 -4.94
C LEU A 118 1.28 -17.83 -4.41
N VAL A 119 2.56 -17.67 -4.17
CA VAL A 119 3.37 -18.65 -3.45
C VAL A 119 3.50 -18.20 -2.00
N ASN A 120 2.88 -18.93 -1.09
CA ASN A 120 3.08 -18.70 0.34
C ASN A 120 4.41 -19.31 0.77
N MET A 121 5.28 -18.47 1.33
CA MET A 121 6.49 -18.97 1.98
C MET A 121 6.15 -19.37 3.42
N ASP A 122 6.43 -20.61 3.79
CA ASP A 122 6.26 -21.11 5.16
C ASP A 122 7.30 -20.48 6.09
N PHE A 123 7.03 -19.24 6.48
CA PHE A 123 7.84 -18.54 7.47
C PHE A 123 7.21 -18.71 8.85
N LYS A 124 7.79 -19.58 9.68
CA LYS A 124 7.44 -19.66 11.10
C LYS A 124 8.27 -18.64 11.87
N ARG A 125 7.62 -17.62 12.43
CA ARG A 125 8.30 -16.75 13.40
C ARG A 125 8.85 -17.56 14.55
N GLN A 126 10.15 -17.46 14.80
CA GLN A 126 10.80 -18.05 15.97
C GLN A 126 10.67 -17.15 17.22
N THR A 127 10.13 -15.95 17.05
CA THR A 127 9.94 -14.98 18.13
C THR A 127 8.48 -14.87 18.52
N VAL A 128 8.22 -14.78 19.81
CA VAL A 128 6.90 -14.45 20.37
C VAL A 128 6.81 -12.94 20.49
N SER A 129 5.74 -12.35 19.94
CA SER A 129 5.47 -10.92 20.15
C SER A 129 4.89 -10.71 21.54
N HIS A 130 5.56 -9.91 22.36
CA HIS A 130 4.99 -9.38 23.58
C HIS A 130 4.41 -8.00 23.26
N HIS A 131 3.12 -7.83 23.53
CA HIS A 131 2.45 -6.52 23.45
C HIS A 131 2.30 -6.00 24.86
N GLU A 132 2.84 -4.84 25.12
CA GLU A 132 2.70 -4.13 26.38
C GLU A 132 2.04 -2.78 26.11
N ASP A 133 0.91 -2.52 26.78
CA ASP A 133 0.24 -1.23 26.71
C ASP A 133 0.82 -0.30 27.77
N ILE A 134 1.68 0.61 27.35
CA ILE A 134 2.25 1.64 28.20
C ILE A 134 1.31 2.84 28.21
N ARG A 135 0.74 3.15 29.38
CA ARG A 135 -0.04 4.36 29.55
C ARG A 135 0.89 5.53 29.85
N VAL A 136 0.91 6.49 28.94
CA VAL A 136 1.68 7.73 29.07
C VAL A 136 0.75 8.85 29.49
N SER A 137 1.12 9.59 30.55
CA SER A 137 0.41 10.82 30.93
C SER A 137 0.83 11.95 30.00
N TYR A 138 -0.12 12.78 29.60
CA TYR A 138 0.13 13.97 28.78
C TYR A 138 -0.82 15.09 29.17
N ASP A 139 -0.54 16.31 28.75
CA ASP A 139 -1.41 17.46 29.00
C ASP A 139 -2.72 17.39 28.20
N ILE A 140 -3.73 16.80 28.84
CA ILE A 140 -5.07 16.62 28.27
C ILE A 140 -5.73 17.97 27.99
N SER A 141 -5.45 19.01 28.77
CA SER A 141 -6.04 20.34 28.59
C SER A 141 -5.52 20.97 27.32
N ARG A 142 -4.21 20.94 27.12
CA ARG A 142 -3.53 21.42 25.89
C ARG A 142 -3.95 20.63 24.65
N TYR A 143 -4.08 19.30 24.76
CA TYR A 143 -4.58 18.46 23.69
C TYR A 143 -5.99 18.89 23.25
N LYS A 144 -6.92 19.02 24.19
CA LYS A 144 -8.30 19.45 23.93
C LYS A 144 -8.37 20.87 23.36
N ASP A 145 -7.50 21.75 23.81
CA ASP A 145 -7.47 23.15 23.34
C ASP A 145 -7.01 23.20 21.88
N ILE A 146 -5.95 22.52 21.51
CA ILE A 146 -5.51 22.41 20.10
C ILE A 146 -6.61 21.80 19.22
N MET A 147 -7.28 20.75 19.69
CA MET A 147 -8.39 20.13 18.96
C MET A 147 -9.54 21.12 18.72
N ARG A 148 -9.85 21.96 19.70
CA ARG A 148 -10.97 22.92 19.65
C ARG A 148 -10.61 24.16 18.83
N THR A 149 -9.46 24.76 19.13
CA THR A 149 -9.07 26.07 18.57
C THR A 149 -8.43 25.98 17.21
N ARG A 150 -7.86 24.80 16.85
CA ARG A 150 -7.02 24.63 15.66
C ARG A 150 -5.85 25.59 15.62
N TRP A 151 -5.28 25.92 16.79
CA TRP A 151 -4.15 26.81 16.94
C TRP A 151 -2.89 26.02 17.25
N ASN A 152 -1.79 26.31 16.58
CA ASN A 152 -0.48 25.72 16.85
C ASN A 152 0.26 26.60 17.89
N PRO A 153 0.36 26.16 19.14
CA PRO A 153 0.94 26.98 20.21
C PRO A 153 2.45 27.11 20.15
N TRP A 154 3.14 26.33 19.32
CA TRP A 154 4.59 26.42 19.15
C TRP A 154 5.00 27.35 17.99
N GLU A 155 4.14 27.51 16.99
CA GLU A 155 4.38 28.32 15.81
C GLU A 155 3.53 29.59 15.81
N ASP A 156 2.68 29.75 16.84
CA ASP A 156 1.76 30.89 17.05
C ASP A 156 0.92 31.23 15.78
N ARG A 157 0.35 30.20 15.16
CA ARG A 157 -0.48 30.33 13.95
C ARG A 157 -1.62 29.32 13.89
N PRO A 158 -2.64 29.55 13.05
CA PRO A 158 -3.68 28.56 12.80
C PRO A 158 -3.13 27.30 12.15
N ILE A 159 -3.77 26.16 12.48
CA ILE A 159 -3.52 24.85 11.84
C ILE A 159 -4.42 24.74 10.62
N GLU A 160 -3.85 24.68 9.44
CA GLU A 160 -4.58 24.68 8.17
C GLU A 160 -4.90 23.28 7.65
N THR A 161 -4.08 22.29 7.97
CA THR A 161 -4.23 20.94 7.44
C THR A 161 -4.44 19.88 8.52
N ALA A 162 -5.06 18.76 8.14
CA ALA A 162 -5.20 17.60 9.04
C ALA A 162 -3.83 17.01 9.44
N ALA A 163 -2.85 17.07 8.55
CA ALA A 163 -1.50 16.59 8.83
C ALA A 163 -0.82 17.43 9.91
N GLU A 164 -0.89 18.75 9.81
CA GLU A 164 -0.38 19.68 10.86
C GLU A 164 -1.06 19.43 12.20
N LEU A 165 -2.39 19.22 12.20
CA LEU A 165 -3.09 18.87 13.43
C LEU A 165 -2.55 17.61 14.06
N CYS A 166 -2.39 16.54 13.28
CA CYS A 166 -1.84 15.28 13.79
C CYS A 166 -0.42 15.47 14.35
N MET A 167 0.40 16.30 13.71
CA MET A 167 1.75 16.61 14.19
C MET A 167 1.71 17.39 15.52
N ALA A 168 0.86 18.41 15.62
CA ALA A 168 0.69 19.20 16.84
C ALA A 168 0.21 18.33 18.00
N LEU A 169 -0.78 17.46 17.79
CA LEU A 169 -1.29 16.55 18.80
C LEU A 169 -0.23 15.51 19.24
N ARG A 170 0.53 14.96 18.29
CA ARG A 170 1.66 14.06 18.62
C ARG A 170 2.72 14.75 19.47
N ARG A 171 2.99 16.03 19.22
CA ARG A 171 3.94 16.79 20.03
C ARG A 171 3.48 16.94 21.47
N VAL A 172 2.17 17.07 21.73
CA VAL A 172 1.62 17.06 23.10
C VAL A 172 1.77 15.70 23.78
N THR A 173 1.59 14.62 23.03
CA THR A 173 1.58 13.26 23.61
C THR A 173 2.97 12.61 23.71
N ASN A 174 3.95 13.09 22.93
CA ASN A 174 5.28 12.47 22.83
C ASN A 174 6.42 13.40 23.31
N SER A 175 6.13 14.64 23.75
CA SER A 175 7.17 15.51 24.28
C SER A 175 7.46 15.13 25.74
N ASP A 176 8.74 14.89 26.05
CA ASP A 176 9.25 14.65 27.40
C ASP A 176 9.21 15.91 28.30
N GLU A 177 8.51 16.95 27.89
CA GLU A 177 8.26 18.17 28.68
C GLU A 177 6.95 18.01 29.46
N SER A 178 6.98 17.16 30.47
CA SER A 178 6.01 17.09 31.55
C SER A 178 6.66 17.41 32.88
#